data_f8c711e71b89f74d691d58f0d6ab2786
#
_entry.id   f8c711e71b89f74d691d58f0d6ab2786
#
_cell.length_a   1.000
_cell.length_b   1.000
_cell.length_c   1.000
_cell.angle_alpha   90.00
_cell.angle_beta   90.00
_cell.angle_gamma   90.00
#
_symmetry.space_group_name_H-M   'P 1'
#
loop_
_entity.id
_entity.type
_entity.pdbx_description
1 polymer ?
#
loop_
_entity_poly.entity_id
_entity_poly.type
_entity_poly.pdbx_seq_one_letter_code
_entity_poly.pdbx_strand_id
1 'polypeptide(L)'
;MVKSVKTFLKHTYKDYITRSVNPPLVRTSTMVFKSMSDLRKVQRKNLKNPRGGHFEYGRQGTATTFELEKILTNLEESYHTFLTPTGFGSVFLCLFSILRPNDEIIIADPIYSLSLIHISEPTRPY
;
A
#
# COMPACT_ATOMS: atom_id res chain seq x y z
N MET A 1 18.38 -14.26 14.11
CA MET A 1 18.27 -13.29 15.22
C MET A 1 17.17 -12.28 14.85
N VAL A 2 15.99 -12.41 15.44
CA VAL A 2 14.85 -11.54 15.15
C VAL A 2 15.14 -10.18 15.77
N LYS A 3 15.28 -9.14 14.93
CA LYS A 3 15.38 -7.76 15.43
C LYS A 3 14.06 -7.39 16.09
N SER A 4 14.08 -6.83 17.28
CA SER A 4 12.86 -6.36 17.93
C SER A 4 12.14 -5.35 17.04
N VAL A 5 10.80 -5.29 17.11
CA VAL A 5 9.99 -4.31 16.37
C VAL A 5 10.49 -2.87 16.59
N LYS A 6 10.88 -2.53 17.82
CA LYS A 6 11.48 -1.22 18.14
C LYS A 6 12.77 -0.96 17.35
N THR A 7 13.63 -1.96 17.21
CA THR A 7 14.88 -1.85 16.44
C THR A 7 14.60 -1.71 14.95
N PHE A 8 13.60 -2.46 14.44
CA PHE A 8 13.18 -2.37 13.05
C PHE A 8 12.66 -0.96 12.73
N LEU A 9 11.70 -0.45 13.49
CA LEU A 9 11.12 0.89 13.29
C LEU A 9 12.19 2.01 13.37
N LYS A 10 13.19 1.86 14.23
CA LYS A 10 14.24 2.86 14.42
C LYS A 10 15.28 2.90 13.29
N HIS A 11 15.48 1.80 12.57
CA HIS A 11 16.57 1.67 11.59
C HIS A 11 16.09 1.45 10.14
N THR A 12 14.79 1.53 9.89
CA THR A 12 14.22 1.30 8.56
C THR A 12 14.58 2.44 7.59
N TYR A 13 14.74 3.65 8.10
CA TYR A 13 15.07 4.82 7.32
C TYR A 13 16.43 5.41 7.70
N LYS A 14 17.26 5.68 6.69
CA LYS A 14 18.55 6.37 6.83
C LYS A 14 18.49 7.67 6.06
N ASP A 15 17.98 8.72 6.67
CA ASP A 15 18.09 10.06 6.12
C ASP A 15 19.37 10.75 6.65
N TYR A 16 20.36 10.82 5.78
CA TYR A 16 21.62 11.49 6.11
C TYR A 16 21.54 13.02 6.11
N ILE A 17 20.50 13.57 5.50
CA ILE A 17 20.33 15.03 5.35
C ILE A 17 19.73 15.63 6.62
N THR A 18 18.63 15.03 7.09
CA THR A 18 17.88 15.59 8.23
C THR A 18 18.28 15.02 9.57
N ARG A 19 19.01 13.90 9.60
CA ARG A 19 19.30 13.12 10.81
C ARG A 19 18.03 12.76 11.61
N SER A 20 16.91 12.75 10.95
CA SER A 20 15.61 12.46 11.55
C SER A 20 15.48 10.97 11.87
N VAL A 21 14.80 10.67 12.98
CA VAL A 21 14.43 9.29 13.34
C VAL A 21 13.28 8.81 12.45
N ASN A 22 12.40 9.72 12.05
CA ASN A 22 11.27 9.42 11.19
C ASN A 22 11.61 9.70 9.72
N PRO A 23 11.07 8.92 8.78
CA PRO A 23 11.18 9.22 7.35
C PRO A 23 10.52 10.57 7.04
N PRO A 24 11.05 11.36 6.09
CA PRO A 24 10.43 12.60 5.67
C PRO A 24 9.08 12.33 5.01
N LEU A 25 8.15 13.26 5.19
CA LEU A 25 6.86 13.21 4.54
C LEU A 25 6.99 13.71 3.09
N VAL A 26 6.95 12.78 2.13
CA VAL A 26 7.03 13.08 0.70
C VAL A 26 5.63 13.20 0.12
N ARG A 27 5.23 14.42 -0.24
CA ARG A 27 3.97 14.73 -0.93
C ARG A 27 4.28 15.27 -2.31
N THR A 28 4.11 14.43 -3.31
CA THR A 28 4.33 14.80 -4.71
C THR A 28 3.52 13.93 -5.65
N SER A 29 3.13 14.45 -6.80
CA SER A 29 2.56 13.67 -7.89
C SER A 29 3.59 13.39 -8.98
N THR A 30 4.47 14.37 -9.26
CA THR A 30 5.41 14.31 -10.37
C THR A 30 6.81 14.03 -9.87
N MET A 31 7.48 13.07 -10.49
CA MET A 31 8.89 12.75 -10.26
C MET A 31 9.73 13.30 -11.40
N VAL A 32 10.88 13.90 -11.08
CA VAL A 32 11.81 14.45 -12.06
C VAL A 32 12.95 13.47 -12.29
N PHE A 33 13.22 13.18 -13.55
CA PHE A 33 14.30 12.28 -13.97
C PHE A 33 15.40 13.07 -14.68
N LYS A 34 16.65 12.66 -14.50
CA LYS A 34 17.79 13.30 -15.15
C LYS A 34 17.78 13.12 -16.67
N SER A 35 17.17 12.04 -17.15
CA SER A 35 17.07 11.70 -18.57
C SER A 35 15.95 10.71 -18.86
N MET A 36 15.55 10.60 -20.13
CA MET A 36 14.61 9.56 -20.59
C MET A 36 15.17 8.15 -20.38
N SER A 37 16.47 7.97 -20.41
CA SER A 37 17.12 6.69 -20.09
C SER A 37 16.90 6.30 -18.63
N ASP A 38 16.96 7.25 -17.72
CA ASP A 38 16.71 7.05 -16.29
C ASP A 38 15.25 6.67 -16.02
N LEU A 39 14.31 7.38 -16.64
CA LEU A 39 12.88 7.03 -16.56
C LEU A 39 12.64 5.59 -17.04
N ARG A 40 13.16 5.22 -18.21
CA ARG A 40 13.00 3.86 -18.75
C ARG A 40 13.62 2.79 -17.86
N LYS A 41 14.71 3.08 -17.15
CA LYS A 41 15.29 2.15 -16.17
C LYS A 41 14.34 1.92 -14.98
N VAL A 42 13.74 2.98 -14.45
CA VAL A 42 12.77 2.90 -13.36
C VAL A 42 11.53 2.11 -13.81
N GLN A 43 11.00 2.40 -14.98
CA GLN A 43 9.85 1.68 -15.56
C GLN A 43 10.12 0.18 -15.69
N ARG A 44 11.29 -0.20 -16.23
CA ARG A 44 11.67 -1.63 -16.34
C ARG A 44 11.78 -2.31 -14.97
N LYS A 45 12.25 -1.61 -13.93
CA LYS A 45 12.29 -2.14 -12.57
C LYS A 45 10.89 -2.30 -11.99
N ASN A 46 9.99 -1.33 -12.23
CA ASN A 46 8.61 -1.40 -11.79
C ASN A 46 7.83 -2.54 -12.45
N LEU A 47 8.08 -2.84 -13.73
CA LEU A 47 7.49 -4.00 -14.40
C LEU A 47 7.90 -5.34 -13.76
N LYS A 48 9.14 -5.43 -13.24
CA LYS A 48 9.63 -6.64 -12.57
C LYS A 48 9.21 -6.72 -11.12
N ASN A 49 9.15 -5.59 -10.44
CA ASN A 49 8.76 -5.48 -9.04
C ASN A 49 8.00 -4.16 -8.81
N PRO A 50 6.67 -4.14 -8.99
CA PRO A 50 5.84 -2.94 -8.90
C PRO A 50 5.89 -2.23 -7.53
N ARG A 51 6.30 -2.95 -6.47
CA ARG A 51 6.42 -2.42 -5.10
C ARG A 51 7.87 -2.39 -4.59
N GLY A 52 8.83 -2.45 -5.49
CA GLY A 52 10.26 -2.44 -5.17
C GLY A 52 10.85 -1.08 -4.74
N GLY A 53 10.02 -0.09 -4.43
CA GLY A 53 10.47 1.23 -3.97
C GLY A 53 11.04 2.09 -5.10
N HIS A 54 10.65 1.85 -6.35
CA HIS A 54 11.06 2.63 -7.51
C HIS A 54 9.99 3.66 -7.86
N PHE A 55 10.26 4.92 -7.57
CA PHE A 55 9.29 6.00 -7.70
C PHE A 55 9.27 6.52 -9.14
N GLU A 56 8.14 6.33 -9.82
CA GLU A 56 7.92 6.83 -11.18
C GLU A 56 6.91 7.99 -11.17
N TYR A 57 5.85 7.84 -10.43
CA TYR A 57 4.78 8.81 -10.31
C TYR A 57 4.10 8.70 -8.93
N GLY A 58 3.84 9.83 -8.28
CA GLY A 58 3.34 9.87 -6.91
C GLY A 58 2.01 9.14 -6.67
N ARG A 59 1.15 9.00 -7.69
CA ARG A 59 -0.09 8.21 -7.60
C ARG A 59 0.19 6.71 -7.36
N GLN A 60 1.32 6.20 -7.84
CA GLN A 60 1.73 4.81 -7.63
C GLN A 60 2.30 4.58 -6.23
N GLY A 61 2.59 5.64 -5.52
CA GLY A 61 3.15 5.68 -4.20
C GLY A 61 4.36 6.61 -4.11
N THR A 62 4.71 6.99 -2.90
CA THR A 62 5.89 7.79 -2.57
C THR A 62 6.76 7.04 -1.57
N ALA A 63 7.93 7.57 -1.26
CA ALA A 63 8.79 7.00 -0.22
C ALA A 63 8.04 6.81 1.10
N THR A 64 7.19 7.77 1.48
CA THR A 64 6.39 7.70 2.71
C THR A 64 5.42 6.51 2.72
N THR A 65 4.68 6.30 1.62
CA THR A 65 3.72 5.20 1.52
C THR A 65 4.42 3.85 1.52
N PHE A 66 5.50 3.71 0.77
CA PHE A 66 6.24 2.45 0.70
C PHE A 66 6.95 2.08 2.01
N GLU A 67 7.46 3.05 2.75
CA GLU A 67 8.02 2.77 4.09
C GLU A 67 6.94 2.29 5.06
N LEU A 68 5.73 2.89 5.03
CA LEU A 68 4.61 2.43 5.85
C LEU A 68 4.15 1.01 5.45
N GLU A 69 3.97 0.75 4.16
CA GLU A 69 3.64 -0.60 3.65
C GLU A 69 4.67 -1.62 4.11
N LYS A 70 5.95 -1.30 4.02
CA LYS A 70 7.04 -2.17 4.46
C LYS A 70 7.06 -2.42 5.96
N ILE A 71 6.81 -1.39 6.77
CA ILE A 71 6.72 -1.51 8.22
C ILE A 71 5.58 -2.44 8.60
N LEU A 72 4.38 -2.22 8.04
CA LEU A 72 3.21 -3.05 8.30
C LEU A 72 3.40 -4.49 7.81
N THR A 73 3.97 -4.68 6.62
CA THR A 73 4.30 -6.00 6.07
C THR A 73 5.19 -6.80 7.03
N ASN A 74 6.22 -6.15 7.61
CA ASN A 74 7.10 -6.83 8.55
C ASN A 74 6.47 -7.01 9.95
N LEU A 75 5.60 -6.09 10.38
CA LEU A 75 4.92 -6.19 11.66
C LEU A 75 3.92 -7.36 11.68
N GLU A 76 3.17 -7.50 10.59
CA GLU A 76 2.16 -8.55 10.41
C GLU A 76 2.74 -9.86 9.83
N GLU A 77 4.06 -9.94 9.61
CA GLU A 77 4.74 -11.08 8.98
C GLU A 77 4.06 -11.50 7.66
N SER A 78 3.49 -10.53 6.94
CA SER A 78 2.73 -10.76 5.71
C SER A 78 3.61 -10.73 4.46
N TYR A 79 3.07 -11.22 3.33
CA TYR A 79 3.78 -11.16 2.06
C TYR A 79 3.89 -9.72 1.55
N HIS A 80 2.81 -8.94 1.67
CA HIS A 80 2.77 -7.55 1.24
C HIS A 80 1.59 -6.79 1.86
N THR A 81 1.73 -5.48 2.02
CA THR A 81 0.68 -4.58 2.50
C THR A 81 0.35 -3.54 1.44
N PHE A 82 -0.93 -3.28 1.23
CA PHE A 82 -1.43 -2.21 0.38
C PHE A 82 -2.20 -1.19 1.20
N LEU A 83 -1.85 0.07 1.04
CA LEU A 83 -2.58 1.16 1.70
C LEU A 83 -3.78 1.57 0.83
N THR A 84 -4.92 1.77 1.48
CA THR A 84 -6.12 2.32 0.85
C THR A 84 -6.53 3.62 1.54
N PRO A 85 -7.25 4.53 0.86
CA PRO A 85 -7.62 5.81 1.44
C PRO A 85 -8.70 5.70 2.53
N THR A 86 -9.41 4.58 2.61
CA THR A 86 -10.49 4.35 3.58
C THR A 86 -10.53 2.89 4.03
N GLY A 87 -11.03 2.64 5.26
CA GLY A 87 -11.24 1.27 5.76
C GLY A 87 -12.24 0.48 4.89
N PHE A 88 -13.33 1.13 4.43
CA PHE A 88 -14.26 0.52 3.48
C PHE A 88 -13.56 0.13 2.16
N GLY A 89 -12.68 0.99 1.64
CA GLY A 89 -11.88 0.69 0.45
C GLY A 89 -11.01 -0.56 0.62
N SER A 90 -10.50 -0.80 1.82
CA SER A 90 -9.73 -2.03 2.13
C SER A 90 -10.62 -3.27 2.05
N VAL A 91 -11.78 -3.24 2.69
CA VAL A 91 -12.74 -4.35 2.65
C VAL A 91 -13.19 -4.63 1.22
N PHE A 92 -13.59 -3.58 0.48
CA PHE A 92 -14.00 -3.69 -0.91
C PHE A 92 -12.90 -4.30 -1.79
N LEU A 93 -11.66 -3.79 -1.67
CA LEU A 93 -10.53 -4.29 -2.45
C LEU A 93 -10.24 -5.77 -2.18
N CYS A 94 -10.28 -6.20 -0.91
CA CYS A 94 -10.11 -7.60 -0.54
C CYS A 94 -11.17 -8.49 -1.20
N LEU A 95 -12.43 -8.14 -1.05
CA LEU A 95 -13.53 -8.94 -1.60
C LEU A 95 -13.51 -8.95 -3.13
N PHE A 96 -13.36 -7.79 -3.74
CA PHE A 96 -13.31 -7.65 -5.20
C PHE A 96 -12.14 -8.41 -5.86
N SER A 97 -11.01 -8.56 -5.13
CA SER A 97 -9.86 -9.31 -5.64
C SER A 97 -10.05 -10.83 -5.64
N ILE A 98 -10.96 -11.35 -4.82
CA ILE A 98 -11.15 -12.80 -4.59
C ILE A 98 -12.46 -13.29 -5.21
N LEU A 99 -13.55 -12.52 -5.04
CA LEU A 99 -14.89 -12.92 -5.42
C LEU A 99 -15.21 -12.63 -6.88
N ARG A 100 -16.01 -13.52 -7.47
CA ARG A 100 -16.61 -13.37 -8.79
C ARG A 100 -18.13 -13.22 -8.66
N PRO A 101 -18.83 -12.71 -9.66
CA PRO A 101 -20.29 -12.69 -9.64
C PRO A 101 -20.87 -14.09 -9.39
N ASN A 102 -21.79 -14.18 -8.44
CA ASN A 102 -22.45 -15.39 -7.91
C ASN A 102 -21.60 -16.24 -6.94
N ASP A 103 -20.43 -15.78 -6.50
CA ASP A 103 -19.73 -16.41 -5.38
C ASP A 103 -20.44 -16.11 -4.07
N GLU A 104 -20.43 -17.06 -3.15
CA GLU A 104 -20.99 -16.93 -1.79
C GLU A 104 -19.87 -16.73 -0.77
N ILE A 105 -20.12 -15.88 0.23
CA ILE A 105 -19.20 -15.65 1.34
C ILE A 105 -19.90 -15.82 2.68
N ILE A 106 -19.18 -16.30 3.67
CA ILE A 106 -19.63 -16.35 5.05
C ILE A 106 -19.08 -15.12 5.77
N ILE A 107 -19.97 -14.34 6.39
CA ILE A 107 -19.61 -13.10 7.08
C ILE A 107 -19.96 -13.28 8.56
N ALA A 108 -19.02 -12.94 9.45
CA ALA A 108 -19.29 -12.89 10.88
C ALA A 108 -20.22 -11.72 11.22
N ASP A 109 -21.14 -11.92 12.17
CA ASP A 109 -22.16 -10.93 12.56
C ASP A 109 -21.60 -9.53 12.89
N PRO A 110 -20.50 -9.34 13.62
CA PRO A 110 -19.97 -8.01 13.89
C PRO A 110 -19.17 -7.40 12.73
N ILE A 111 -19.74 -7.37 11.52
CA ILE A 111 -19.14 -6.62 10.41
C ILE A 111 -19.63 -5.17 10.39
N TYR A 112 -18.80 -4.27 9.90
CA TYR A 112 -19.16 -2.87 9.68
C TYR A 112 -20.36 -2.75 8.72
N SER A 113 -21.47 -2.19 9.18
CA SER A 113 -22.77 -2.20 8.49
C SER A 113 -22.75 -1.64 7.06
N LEU A 114 -21.94 -0.60 6.80
CA LEU A 114 -21.81 -0.05 5.44
C LEU A 114 -21.15 -1.02 4.47
N SER A 115 -20.24 -1.87 4.93
CA SER A 115 -19.64 -2.92 4.11
C SER A 115 -20.68 -3.94 3.67
N LEU A 116 -21.60 -4.31 4.55
CA LEU A 116 -22.68 -5.25 4.28
C LEU A 116 -23.64 -4.71 3.19
N ILE A 117 -24.09 -3.46 3.31
CA ILE A 117 -25.00 -2.83 2.35
C ILE A 117 -24.42 -2.81 0.94
N HIS A 118 -23.15 -2.42 0.79
CA HIS A 118 -22.51 -2.34 -0.51
C HIS A 118 -22.16 -3.70 -1.14
N ILE A 119 -22.03 -4.74 -0.33
CA ILE A 119 -21.77 -6.10 -0.81
C ILE A 119 -23.06 -6.78 -1.24
N SER A 120 -24.13 -6.65 -0.43
CA SER A 120 -25.38 -7.36 -0.64
C SER A 120 -26.39 -6.63 -1.52
N GLU A 121 -26.29 -5.32 -1.68
CA GLU A 121 -27.22 -4.50 -2.49
C GLU A 121 -26.53 -3.55 -3.49
N PRO A 122 -25.60 -4.02 -4.34
CA PRO A 122 -24.87 -3.12 -5.24
C PRO A 122 -25.73 -2.51 -6.35
N THR A 123 -26.97 -2.96 -6.53
CA THR A 123 -27.82 -2.62 -7.69
C THR A 123 -29.27 -2.37 -7.36
N ARG A 124 -29.60 -1.88 -6.16
CA ARG A 124 -30.99 -1.50 -5.88
C ARG A 124 -31.36 -0.28 -6.73
N PRO A 125 -32.22 -0.38 -7.77
CA PRO A 125 -32.71 0.80 -8.49
C PRO A 125 -33.58 1.61 -7.53
N TYR A 126 -33.36 2.92 -7.48
CA TYR A 126 -34.20 3.88 -6.76
C TYR A 126 -35.54 4.02 -7.45
#